data_a750fb405deb46e33b424e724000d096
#
_entry.id   a750fb405deb46e33b424e724000d096
#
_cell.length_a   1.000
_cell.length_b   1.000
_cell.length_c   1.000
_cell.angle_alpha   90.00
_cell.angle_beta   90.00
_cell.angle_gamma   90.00
#
_symmetry.space_group_name_H-M   'P 1'
#
loop_
_entity.id
_entity.type
_entity.pdbx_description
1 polymer ?
#
loop_
_entity_poly.entity_id
_entity_poly.type
_entity_poly.pdbx_seq_one_letter_code
_entity_poly.pdbx_strand_id
1 'polypeptide(L)'
;MLACCDRGDTVLVPNPSYPIHIYGAIIAGADIRSVKMIPGVDFLQELERAIVETVPRPKMMILGFPSNPTAQCVDLEFFEKVVALAKRYGVWVVHDLAYADICFDGYKAPSILQVPGAKDVAVEFFTMSKSYNMAGWRLGYMVGNPDLVHALARIKSYHGTFTPLQVAAIEALEGDQTCVEEVREKYQKRRDLLVKGLNEIGWPVECPKASMYIWAKIPEPYLHLGSLEFSKRLLEDAKVAVSPGIGFGEYGDDHVRFALIENEYRTRQALHGIKQMFRKDGLIDPDAFNPQLKKAKAE
;
A
#
# COMPACT_ATOMS: atom_id res chain seq x y z
N MET A 1 17.51 1.53 -6.83
CA MET A 1 18.50 1.02 -5.88
C MET A 1 19.82 0.66 -6.59
N LEU A 2 19.88 -0.39 -7.42
CA LEU A 2 21.11 -0.83 -8.10
C LEU A 2 21.88 0.27 -8.86
N ALA A 3 21.20 1.32 -9.30
CA ALA A 3 21.84 2.43 -10.03
C ALA A 3 22.43 3.51 -9.11
N CYS A 4 22.03 3.56 -7.86
CA CYS A 4 22.31 4.71 -6.99
C CYS A 4 22.86 4.33 -5.61
N CYS A 5 22.81 3.06 -5.21
CA CYS A 5 23.27 2.61 -3.92
C CYS A 5 24.44 1.63 -4.04
N ASP A 6 25.39 1.76 -3.12
CA ASP A 6 26.50 0.86 -2.93
C ASP A 6 26.42 0.19 -1.54
N ARG A 7 27.34 -0.77 -1.31
CA ARG A 7 27.48 -1.40 0.01
C ARG A 7 27.84 -0.36 1.07
N GLY A 8 27.09 -0.38 2.17
CA GLY A 8 27.25 0.56 3.27
C GLY A 8 26.42 1.85 3.13
N ASP A 9 25.77 2.08 1.98
CA ASP A 9 24.75 3.11 1.90
C ASP A 9 23.52 2.69 2.70
N THR A 10 22.83 3.65 3.31
CA THR A 10 21.58 3.39 4.05
C THR A 10 20.37 3.96 3.30
N VAL A 11 19.29 3.19 3.27
CA VAL A 11 18.01 3.58 2.69
C VAL A 11 16.96 3.60 3.80
N LEU A 12 16.21 4.72 3.91
CA LEU A 12 15.06 4.81 4.80
C LEU A 12 13.84 4.20 4.15
N VAL A 13 13.15 3.31 4.87
CA VAL A 13 11.95 2.63 4.40
C VAL A 13 10.89 2.68 5.49
N PRO A 14 9.64 3.13 5.18
CA PRO A 14 8.52 3.01 6.12
C PRO A 14 8.34 1.56 6.58
N ASN A 15 7.88 1.38 7.79
CA ASN A 15 7.54 0.05 8.31
C ASN A 15 6.17 0.15 9.03
N PRO A 16 5.14 -0.56 8.53
CA PRO A 16 5.15 -1.52 7.42
C PRO A 16 5.27 -0.87 6.02
N SER A 17 5.79 -1.63 5.03
CA SER A 17 5.97 -1.16 3.65
C SER A 17 5.83 -2.29 2.63
N TYR A 18 5.70 -1.92 1.35
CA TYR A 18 5.72 -2.88 0.26
C TYR A 18 7.07 -3.61 0.19
N PRO A 19 7.11 -4.95 0.12
CA PRO A 19 8.35 -5.71 0.24
C PRO A 19 9.47 -5.29 -0.70
N ILE A 20 9.17 -4.82 -1.93
CA ILE A 20 10.23 -4.39 -2.86
C ILE A 20 10.97 -3.12 -2.38
N HIS A 21 10.33 -2.28 -1.57
CA HIS A 21 11.01 -1.12 -0.97
C HIS A 21 12.10 -1.58 -0.02
N ILE A 22 11.88 -2.69 0.67
CA ILE A 22 12.82 -3.33 1.59
C ILE A 22 13.88 -4.13 0.80
N TYR A 23 13.41 -5.15 0.07
CA TYR A 23 14.31 -6.09 -0.60
C TYR A 23 15.07 -5.48 -1.77
N GLY A 24 14.53 -4.44 -2.42
CA GLY A 24 15.26 -3.72 -3.47
C GLY A 24 16.54 -3.04 -2.96
N ALA A 25 16.54 -2.52 -1.73
CA ALA A 25 17.73 -1.98 -1.08
C ALA A 25 18.71 -3.10 -0.69
N ILE A 26 18.22 -4.18 -0.08
CA ILE A 26 19.03 -5.35 0.29
C ILE A 26 19.72 -5.97 -0.94
N ILE A 27 18.99 -6.15 -2.05
CA ILE A 27 19.55 -6.69 -3.29
C ILE A 27 20.64 -5.79 -3.86
N ALA A 28 20.51 -4.47 -3.68
CA ALA A 28 21.54 -3.51 -4.07
C ALA A 28 22.75 -3.49 -3.13
N GLY A 29 22.70 -4.23 -2.00
CA GLY A 29 23.75 -4.27 -0.99
C GLY A 29 23.72 -3.11 0.00
N ALA A 30 22.66 -2.32 -0.01
CA ALA A 30 22.45 -1.23 0.93
C ALA A 30 21.82 -1.72 2.23
N ASP A 31 22.09 -1.01 3.32
CA ASP A 31 21.45 -1.22 4.61
C ASP A 31 20.08 -0.52 4.65
N ILE A 32 19.17 -1.07 5.46
CA ILE A 32 17.84 -0.51 5.66
C ILE A 32 17.73 0.09 7.05
N ARG A 33 17.21 1.30 7.12
CA ARG A 33 16.70 1.88 8.36
C ARG A 33 15.20 1.99 8.28
N SER A 34 14.50 1.18 9.07
CA SER A 34 13.05 1.23 9.20
C SER A 34 12.59 2.53 9.88
N VAL A 35 11.59 3.17 9.31
CA VAL A 35 10.91 4.34 9.87
C VAL A 35 9.49 3.95 10.26
N LYS A 36 9.17 4.07 11.52
CA LYS A 36 7.89 3.61 12.08
C LYS A 36 6.72 4.41 11.51
N MET A 37 5.79 3.72 10.83
CA MET A 37 4.61 4.31 10.19
C MET A 37 3.33 3.62 10.67
N ILE A 38 2.95 3.93 11.91
CA ILE A 38 1.77 3.37 12.56
C ILE A 38 0.87 4.45 13.15
N PRO A 39 -0.41 4.18 13.42
CA PRO A 39 -1.30 5.14 14.06
C PRO A 39 -0.74 5.69 15.36
N GLY A 40 -0.94 7.00 15.59
CA GLY A 40 -0.47 7.68 16.80
C GLY A 40 1.00 8.10 16.79
N VAL A 41 1.75 7.81 15.74
CA VAL A 41 3.14 8.25 15.56
C VAL A 41 3.21 9.32 14.48
N ASP A 42 3.91 10.42 14.78
CA ASP A 42 4.21 11.44 13.77
C ASP A 42 5.32 10.92 12.85
N PHE A 43 4.92 10.46 11.69
CA PHE A 43 5.83 9.87 10.71
C PHE A 43 6.92 10.84 10.24
N LEU A 44 6.62 12.14 10.09
CA LEU A 44 7.61 13.12 9.65
C LEU A 44 8.68 13.36 10.73
N GLN A 45 8.31 13.37 12.00
CA GLN A 45 9.27 13.43 13.10
C GLN A 45 10.15 12.18 13.15
N GLU A 46 9.56 11.00 12.99
CA GLU A 46 10.32 9.74 12.92
C GLU A 46 11.27 9.71 11.71
N LEU A 47 10.83 10.25 10.57
CA LEU A 47 11.64 10.33 9.36
C LEU A 47 12.86 11.26 9.59
N GLU A 48 12.64 12.46 10.12
CA GLU A 48 13.72 13.40 10.43
C GLU A 48 14.68 12.81 11.46
N ARG A 49 14.16 12.21 12.53
CA ARG A 49 14.96 11.52 13.53
C ARG A 49 15.83 10.44 12.91
N ALA A 50 15.26 9.59 12.05
CA ALA A 50 15.99 8.54 11.36
C ALA A 50 17.09 9.09 10.46
N ILE A 51 16.88 10.24 9.78
CA ILE A 51 17.91 10.91 8.98
C ILE A 51 19.07 11.36 9.86
N VAL A 52 18.78 11.95 11.02
CA VAL A 52 19.80 12.57 11.90
C VAL A 52 20.59 11.51 12.68
N GLU A 53 19.91 10.48 13.19
CA GLU A 53 20.51 9.44 14.03
C GLU A 53 21.29 8.36 13.27
N THR A 54 21.06 8.23 11.96
CA THR A 54 21.72 7.18 11.16
C THR A 54 23.10 7.60 10.68
N VAL A 55 24.10 6.75 10.94
CA VAL A 55 25.50 6.97 10.53
C VAL A 55 26.00 5.73 9.76
N PRO A 56 26.45 5.89 8.50
CA PRO A 56 26.49 7.12 7.72
C PRO A 56 25.09 7.64 7.40
N ARG A 57 24.97 8.93 7.09
CA ARG A 57 23.69 9.55 6.75
C ARG A 57 22.99 8.80 5.62
N PRO A 58 21.68 8.58 5.71
CA PRO A 58 20.94 7.88 4.67
C PRO A 58 21.08 8.58 3.33
N LYS A 59 21.32 7.81 2.29
CA LYS A 59 21.46 8.32 0.92
C LYS A 59 20.10 8.58 0.27
N MET A 60 19.10 7.78 0.64
CA MET A 60 17.79 7.74 -0.02
C MET A 60 16.68 7.37 0.95
N MET A 61 15.49 7.87 0.69
CA MET A 61 14.25 7.39 1.29
C MET A 61 13.30 6.91 0.20
N ILE A 62 12.56 5.83 0.48
CA ILE A 62 11.51 5.33 -0.39
C ILE A 62 10.18 5.54 0.32
N LEU A 63 9.25 6.21 -0.35
CA LEU A 63 7.90 6.46 0.13
C LEU A 63 6.91 5.93 -0.91
N GLY A 64 5.78 5.40 -0.47
CA GLY A 64 4.70 4.96 -1.35
C GLY A 64 3.36 5.40 -0.81
N PHE A 65 2.73 6.36 -1.47
CA PHE A 65 1.40 6.86 -1.11
C PHE A 65 0.53 7.05 -2.35
N PRO A 66 -0.72 6.53 -2.37
CA PRO A 66 -1.37 5.71 -1.34
C PRO A 66 -0.60 4.43 -1.04
N SER A 67 -0.54 4.06 0.25
CA SER A 67 0.39 3.03 0.72
C SER A 67 -0.09 1.60 0.46
N ASN A 68 0.85 0.73 0.19
CA ASN A 68 0.75 -0.71 0.30
C ASN A 68 1.68 -1.15 1.46
N PRO A 69 1.17 -1.73 2.56
CA PRO A 69 -0.13 -2.41 2.70
C PRO A 69 -1.24 -1.54 3.32
N THR A 70 -0.92 -0.41 3.95
CA THR A 70 -1.76 0.28 4.93
C THR A 70 -2.91 1.08 4.33
N ALA A 71 -2.89 1.31 3.01
CA ALA A 71 -3.79 2.22 2.30
C ALA A 71 -3.78 3.68 2.82
N GLN A 72 -2.77 4.06 3.61
CA GLN A 72 -2.60 5.42 4.08
C GLN A 72 -2.45 6.39 2.91
N CYS A 73 -3.08 7.54 3.07
CA CYS A 73 -3.08 8.64 2.13
C CYS A 73 -2.42 9.86 2.77
N VAL A 74 -1.83 10.70 1.94
CA VAL A 74 -1.21 11.97 2.35
C VAL A 74 -1.75 13.11 1.49
N ASP A 75 -1.55 14.33 1.93
CA ASP A 75 -1.83 15.54 1.17
C ASP A 75 -0.54 16.13 0.56
N LEU A 76 -0.68 17.23 -0.16
CA LEU A 76 0.47 17.91 -0.77
C LEU A 76 1.40 18.53 0.27
N GLU A 77 0.85 19.04 1.39
CA GLU A 77 1.63 19.61 2.49
C GLU A 77 2.62 18.59 3.09
N PHE A 78 2.21 17.33 3.18
CA PHE A 78 3.12 16.27 3.58
C PHE A 78 4.35 16.20 2.66
N PHE A 79 4.16 16.24 1.34
CA PHE A 79 5.26 16.21 0.38
C PHE A 79 6.09 17.49 0.39
N GLU A 80 5.51 18.64 0.68
CA GLU A 80 6.27 19.89 0.89
C GLU A 80 7.27 19.72 2.05
N LYS A 81 6.84 19.13 3.16
CA LYS A 81 7.71 18.84 4.30
C LYS A 81 8.77 17.79 3.96
N VAL A 82 8.42 16.74 3.24
CA VAL A 82 9.37 15.71 2.78
C VAL A 82 10.44 16.30 1.88
N VAL A 83 10.06 17.12 0.88
CA VAL A 83 11.00 17.80 -0.02
C VAL A 83 11.92 18.76 0.74
N ALA A 84 11.39 19.49 1.71
CA ALA A 84 12.19 20.38 2.55
C ALA A 84 13.24 19.59 3.39
N LEU A 85 12.84 18.47 3.99
CA LEU A 85 13.77 17.56 4.70
C LEU A 85 14.83 16.99 3.74
N ALA A 86 14.42 16.52 2.59
CA ALA A 86 15.30 15.95 1.57
C ALA A 86 16.39 16.95 1.14
N LYS A 87 16.01 18.20 0.85
CA LYS A 87 16.93 19.27 0.50
C LYS A 87 17.87 19.62 1.66
N ARG A 88 17.32 19.77 2.87
CA ARG A 88 18.08 20.14 4.07
C ARG A 88 19.19 19.15 4.39
N TYR A 89 18.92 17.87 4.21
CA TYR A 89 19.84 16.80 4.62
C TYR A 89 20.58 16.15 3.46
N GLY A 90 20.28 16.50 2.20
CA GLY A 90 20.91 15.91 1.01
C GLY A 90 20.51 14.46 0.80
N VAL A 91 19.26 14.09 1.03
CA VAL A 91 18.72 12.74 0.89
C VAL A 91 17.83 12.65 -0.35
N TRP A 92 18.04 11.66 -1.20
CA TRP A 92 17.17 11.43 -2.36
C TRP A 92 15.81 10.88 -1.94
N VAL A 93 14.75 11.26 -2.66
CA VAL A 93 13.40 10.73 -2.45
C VAL A 93 12.97 9.90 -3.67
N VAL A 94 12.56 8.68 -3.40
CA VAL A 94 11.86 7.83 -4.37
C VAL A 94 10.41 7.71 -3.92
N HIS A 95 9.49 8.23 -4.73
CA HIS A 95 8.05 8.10 -4.48
C HIS A 95 7.44 7.02 -5.40
N ASP A 96 6.83 6.00 -4.81
CA ASP A 96 6.07 4.97 -5.52
C ASP A 96 4.60 5.36 -5.54
N LEU A 97 4.14 5.88 -6.70
CA LEU A 97 2.76 6.34 -6.92
C LEU A 97 1.94 5.29 -7.70
N ALA A 98 2.06 4.03 -7.32
CA ALA A 98 1.40 2.92 -8.02
C ALA A 98 -0.15 2.97 -8.00
N TYR A 99 -0.74 3.68 -7.04
CA TYR A 99 -2.20 3.75 -6.83
C TYR A 99 -2.77 5.15 -7.07
N ALA A 100 -2.13 5.94 -7.93
CA ALA A 100 -2.49 7.32 -8.24
C ALA A 100 -3.99 7.52 -8.54
N ASP A 101 -4.56 6.64 -9.36
CA ASP A 101 -5.91 6.76 -9.88
C ASP A 101 -6.92 5.85 -9.16
N ILE A 102 -6.47 4.98 -8.26
CA ILE A 102 -7.35 4.14 -7.44
C ILE A 102 -7.64 4.89 -6.14
N CYS A 103 -8.37 5.98 -6.29
CA CYS A 103 -8.77 6.89 -5.21
C CYS A 103 -10.28 7.00 -5.16
N PHE A 104 -10.84 7.13 -3.95
CA PHE A 104 -12.26 7.04 -3.68
C PHE A 104 -12.77 8.29 -2.95
N ASP A 105 -14.07 8.51 -2.98
CA ASP A 105 -14.76 9.53 -2.17
C ASP A 105 -14.19 10.94 -2.37
N GLY A 106 -13.77 11.26 -3.60
CA GLY A 106 -13.23 12.58 -3.97
C GLY A 106 -11.78 12.83 -3.57
N TYR A 107 -11.11 11.90 -2.89
CA TYR A 107 -9.68 11.99 -2.66
C TYR A 107 -8.91 11.85 -3.98
N LYS A 108 -7.86 12.65 -4.12
CA LYS A 108 -6.89 12.57 -5.23
C LYS A 108 -5.49 12.47 -4.63
N ALA A 109 -4.77 11.43 -5.02
CA ALA A 109 -3.40 11.24 -4.57
C ALA A 109 -2.50 12.35 -5.17
N PRO A 110 -1.79 13.12 -4.32
CA PRO A 110 -0.86 14.11 -4.84
C PRO A 110 0.39 13.44 -5.40
N SER A 111 0.95 14.00 -6.47
CA SER A 111 2.30 13.70 -6.91
C SER A 111 3.30 14.54 -6.12
N ILE A 112 4.40 13.95 -5.67
CA ILE A 112 5.49 14.71 -5.05
C ILE A 112 6.06 15.78 -6.00
N LEU A 113 5.96 15.54 -7.31
CA LEU A 113 6.46 16.47 -8.33
C LEU A 113 5.60 17.73 -8.49
N GLN A 114 4.44 17.81 -7.83
CA GLN A 114 3.66 19.06 -7.72
C GLN A 114 4.32 20.06 -6.78
N VAL A 115 5.19 19.59 -5.88
CA VAL A 115 5.92 20.49 -4.95
C VAL A 115 7.01 21.25 -5.70
N PRO A 116 7.06 22.60 -5.58
CA PRO A 116 8.13 23.39 -6.18
C PRO A 116 9.53 22.93 -5.75
N GLY A 117 10.38 22.65 -6.72
CA GLY A 117 11.75 22.18 -6.48
C GLY A 117 11.86 20.71 -6.05
N ALA A 118 10.79 19.91 -6.10
CA ALA A 118 10.88 18.47 -5.85
C ALA A 118 11.81 17.77 -6.83
N LYS A 119 11.85 18.21 -8.08
CA LYS A 119 12.74 17.65 -9.11
C LYS A 119 14.25 17.79 -8.81
N ASP A 120 14.61 18.64 -7.84
CA ASP A 120 16.00 18.73 -7.41
C ASP A 120 16.45 17.51 -6.60
N VAL A 121 15.52 16.84 -5.92
CA VAL A 121 15.81 15.79 -4.93
C VAL A 121 14.96 14.51 -5.08
N ALA A 122 13.96 14.48 -5.97
CA ALA A 122 13.00 13.39 -6.02
C ALA A 122 12.80 12.82 -7.41
N VAL A 123 12.44 11.53 -7.44
CA VAL A 123 11.83 10.84 -8.56
C VAL A 123 10.54 10.16 -8.13
N GLU A 124 9.64 10.01 -9.08
CA GLU A 124 8.36 9.34 -8.91
C GLU A 124 8.21 8.19 -9.90
N PHE A 125 7.73 7.06 -9.40
CA PHE A 125 7.42 5.88 -10.21
C PHE A 125 5.93 5.75 -10.40
N PHE A 126 5.51 5.52 -11.63
CA PHE A 126 4.15 5.18 -11.98
C PHE A 126 4.11 3.82 -12.68
N THR A 127 2.99 3.12 -12.57
CA THR A 127 2.77 1.82 -13.23
C THR A 127 1.42 1.78 -13.95
N MET A 128 1.43 1.23 -15.16
CA MET A 128 0.21 0.95 -15.91
C MET A 128 -0.59 -0.23 -15.31
N SER A 129 0.03 -1.00 -14.42
CA SER A 129 -0.53 -2.24 -13.86
C SER A 129 -1.84 -2.06 -13.13
N LYS A 130 -2.04 -0.92 -12.46
CA LYS A 130 -3.19 -0.69 -11.56
C LYS A 130 -4.26 0.15 -12.22
N SER A 131 -3.96 1.40 -12.56
CA SER A 131 -4.89 2.34 -13.17
C SER A 131 -5.49 1.82 -14.49
N TYR A 132 -4.66 1.20 -15.32
CA TYR A 132 -5.06 0.70 -16.64
C TYR A 132 -5.31 -0.81 -16.68
N ASN A 133 -5.28 -1.49 -15.53
CA ASN A 133 -5.43 -2.95 -15.45
C ASN A 133 -4.45 -3.73 -16.36
N MET A 134 -3.26 -3.19 -16.56
CA MET A 134 -2.22 -3.72 -17.46
C MET A 134 -1.10 -4.45 -16.70
N ALA A 135 -1.42 -5.18 -15.64
CA ALA A 135 -0.42 -5.84 -14.80
C ALA A 135 0.46 -6.85 -15.58
N GLY A 136 -0.11 -7.59 -16.52
CA GLY A 136 0.60 -8.56 -17.35
C GLY A 136 1.55 -7.93 -18.36
N TRP A 137 1.39 -6.65 -18.69
CA TRP A 137 2.21 -5.93 -19.68
C TRP A 137 3.57 -5.50 -19.13
N ARG A 138 3.76 -5.53 -17.81
CA ARG A 138 5.03 -5.20 -17.13
C ARG A 138 5.58 -3.83 -17.49
N LEU A 139 4.73 -2.82 -17.50
CA LEU A 139 5.03 -1.47 -17.96
C LEU A 139 4.84 -0.44 -16.85
N GLY A 140 5.82 0.41 -16.71
CA GLY A 140 5.85 1.56 -15.81
C GLY A 140 6.96 2.53 -16.22
N TYR A 141 6.98 3.70 -15.60
CA TYR A 141 7.96 4.72 -15.89
C TYR A 141 8.39 5.48 -14.63
N MET A 142 9.53 6.15 -14.73
CA MET A 142 10.08 7.02 -13.70
C MET A 142 10.26 8.41 -14.26
N VAL A 143 9.86 9.41 -13.51
CA VAL A 143 10.00 10.83 -13.84
C VAL A 143 10.55 11.60 -12.64
N GLY A 144 11.20 12.74 -12.88
CA GLY A 144 11.70 13.61 -11.81
C GLY A 144 13.13 14.06 -12.02
N ASN A 145 13.98 13.92 -11.02
CA ASN A 145 15.38 14.36 -11.06
C ASN A 145 16.14 13.75 -12.23
N PRO A 146 16.79 14.57 -13.11
CA PRO A 146 17.43 14.08 -14.31
C PRO A 146 18.61 13.14 -14.05
N ASP A 147 19.39 13.36 -12.99
CA ASP A 147 20.54 12.51 -12.68
C ASP A 147 20.11 11.10 -12.29
N LEU A 148 19.05 10.99 -11.46
CA LEU A 148 18.47 9.70 -11.09
C LEU A 148 17.80 8.99 -12.28
N VAL A 149 17.15 9.75 -13.17
CA VAL A 149 16.57 9.20 -14.42
C VAL A 149 17.69 8.67 -15.33
N HIS A 150 18.77 9.44 -15.52
CA HIS A 150 19.92 8.99 -16.29
C HIS A 150 20.62 7.78 -15.66
N ALA A 151 20.76 7.73 -14.34
CA ALA A 151 21.33 6.59 -13.66
C ALA A 151 20.51 5.30 -13.90
N LEU A 152 19.17 5.39 -13.84
CA LEU A 152 18.29 4.28 -14.19
C LEU A 152 18.46 3.88 -15.66
N ALA A 153 18.49 4.85 -16.60
CA ALA A 153 18.62 4.59 -18.00
C ALA A 153 19.90 3.81 -18.34
N ARG A 154 21.00 4.09 -17.65
CA ARG A 154 22.29 3.39 -17.85
C ARG A 154 22.19 1.89 -17.54
N ILE A 155 21.57 1.51 -16.43
CA ILE A 155 21.43 0.08 -16.06
C ILE A 155 20.32 -0.61 -16.87
N LYS A 156 19.41 0.16 -17.47
CA LYS A 156 18.31 -0.34 -18.31
C LYS A 156 18.65 -0.38 -19.80
N SER A 157 19.85 0.00 -20.22
CA SER A 157 20.24 0.09 -21.64
C SER A 157 20.05 -1.23 -22.41
N TYR A 158 20.23 -2.38 -21.76
CA TYR A 158 20.02 -3.71 -22.32
C TYR A 158 18.70 -4.36 -21.91
N HIS A 159 17.93 -3.73 -21.02
CA HIS A 159 16.69 -4.25 -20.45
C HIS A 159 15.54 -3.27 -20.63
N GLY A 160 15.52 -2.58 -21.77
CA GLY A 160 14.43 -1.67 -22.16
C GLY A 160 13.10 -2.40 -22.30
N THR A 161 12.03 -1.65 -22.16
CA THR A 161 10.69 -2.16 -22.43
C THR A 161 10.51 -2.37 -23.94
N PHE A 162 9.95 -3.50 -24.34
CA PHE A 162 9.66 -3.82 -25.74
C PHE A 162 8.82 -2.72 -26.39
N THR A 163 9.28 -2.20 -27.54
CA THR A 163 8.71 -1.00 -28.18
C THR A 163 7.20 -1.03 -28.39
N PRO A 164 6.56 -2.14 -28.83
CA PRO A 164 5.11 -2.21 -28.93
C PRO A 164 4.37 -1.93 -27.62
N LEU A 165 4.95 -2.30 -26.47
CA LEU A 165 4.37 -1.99 -25.17
C LEU A 165 4.46 -0.50 -24.85
N GLN A 166 5.54 0.18 -25.28
CA GLN A 166 5.67 1.62 -25.12
C GLN A 166 4.63 2.37 -25.97
N VAL A 167 4.39 1.92 -27.21
CA VAL A 167 3.34 2.48 -28.07
C VAL A 167 1.96 2.28 -27.46
N ALA A 168 1.68 1.07 -26.93
CA ALA A 168 0.44 0.81 -26.21
C ALA A 168 0.27 1.69 -24.98
N ALA A 169 1.36 2.02 -24.27
CA ALA A 169 1.30 2.94 -23.12
C ALA A 169 0.99 4.37 -23.55
N ILE A 170 1.52 4.84 -24.67
CA ILE A 170 1.20 6.17 -25.22
C ILE A 170 -0.30 6.24 -25.49
N GLU A 171 -0.85 5.27 -26.20
CA GLU A 171 -2.28 5.19 -26.47
C GLU A 171 -3.13 5.17 -25.17
N ALA A 172 -2.70 4.38 -24.16
CA ALA A 172 -3.40 4.31 -22.89
C ALA A 172 -3.35 5.64 -22.12
N LEU A 173 -2.25 6.39 -22.20
CA LEU A 173 -2.06 7.65 -21.46
C LEU A 173 -2.71 8.84 -22.18
N GLU A 174 -2.70 8.88 -23.51
CA GLU A 174 -3.21 9.99 -24.32
C GLU A 174 -4.65 9.76 -24.80
N GLY A 175 -5.11 8.51 -24.83
CA GLY A 175 -6.45 8.12 -25.25
C GLY A 175 -7.55 8.39 -24.23
N ASP A 176 -8.72 7.82 -24.47
CA ASP A 176 -9.86 7.91 -23.56
C ASP A 176 -9.57 7.30 -22.20
N GLN A 177 -9.81 8.06 -21.13
CA GLN A 177 -9.54 7.67 -19.74
C GLN A 177 -10.75 6.97 -19.06
N THR A 178 -11.83 6.70 -19.79
CA THR A 178 -13.03 6.02 -19.26
C THR A 178 -12.65 4.68 -18.60
N CYS A 179 -11.70 3.95 -19.15
CA CYS A 179 -11.24 2.68 -18.60
C CYS A 179 -10.63 2.82 -17.19
N VAL A 180 -9.95 3.93 -16.90
CA VAL A 180 -9.38 4.22 -15.57
C VAL A 180 -10.51 4.45 -14.55
N GLU A 181 -11.52 5.21 -14.97
CA GLU A 181 -12.70 5.47 -14.12
C GLU A 181 -13.48 4.19 -13.83
N GLU A 182 -13.71 3.34 -14.85
CA GLU A 182 -14.34 2.03 -14.66
C GLU A 182 -13.58 1.12 -13.68
N VAL A 183 -12.25 1.13 -13.74
CA VAL A 183 -11.39 0.41 -12.80
C VAL A 183 -11.57 0.95 -11.38
N ARG A 184 -11.50 2.28 -11.22
CA ARG A 184 -11.70 2.97 -9.94
C ARG A 184 -13.05 2.62 -9.31
N GLU A 185 -14.15 2.76 -10.08
CA GLU A 185 -15.50 2.43 -9.61
C GLU A 185 -15.65 0.98 -9.19
N LYS A 186 -15.05 0.06 -9.95
CA LYS A 186 -15.06 -1.37 -9.62
C LYS A 186 -14.39 -1.64 -8.27
N TYR A 187 -13.23 -1.02 -8.01
CA TYR A 187 -12.54 -1.15 -6.73
C TYR A 187 -13.32 -0.48 -5.60
N GLN A 188 -13.95 0.66 -5.85
CA GLN A 188 -14.80 1.33 -4.85
C GLN A 188 -15.97 0.44 -4.42
N LYS A 189 -16.71 -0.15 -5.36
CA LYS A 189 -17.81 -1.08 -5.07
C LYS A 189 -17.35 -2.27 -4.24
N ARG A 190 -16.19 -2.84 -4.57
CA ARG A 190 -15.60 -3.98 -3.83
C ARG A 190 -15.15 -3.59 -2.43
N ARG A 191 -14.54 -2.41 -2.29
CA ARG A 191 -14.17 -1.83 -0.99
C ARG A 191 -15.40 -1.68 -0.10
N ASP A 192 -16.42 -1.01 -0.60
CA ASP A 192 -17.64 -0.73 0.17
C ASP A 192 -18.32 -2.01 0.64
N LEU A 193 -18.39 -3.02 -0.25
CA LEU A 193 -18.95 -4.32 0.10
C LEU A 193 -18.15 -5.01 1.21
N LEU A 194 -16.82 -5.06 1.09
CA LEU A 194 -15.97 -5.76 2.05
C LEU A 194 -15.93 -5.03 3.39
N VAL A 195 -15.74 -3.71 3.39
CA VAL A 195 -15.72 -2.88 4.61
C VAL A 195 -17.04 -3.01 5.36
N LYS A 196 -18.18 -2.82 4.66
CA LYS A 196 -19.51 -2.99 5.26
C LYS A 196 -19.68 -4.38 5.87
N GLY A 197 -19.34 -5.43 5.10
CA GLY A 197 -19.51 -6.80 5.55
C GLY A 197 -18.64 -7.16 6.76
N LEU A 198 -17.37 -6.72 6.80
CA LEU A 198 -16.49 -6.95 7.95
C LEU A 198 -17.02 -6.24 9.21
N ASN A 199 -17.44 -4.98 9.08
CA ASN A 199 -18.02 -4.24 10.20
C ASN A 199 -19.32 -4.90 10.72
N GLU A 200 -20.19 -5.37 9.83
CA GLU A 200 -21.44 -6.05 10.19
C GLU A 200 -21.22 -7.38 10.93
N ILE A 201 -20.13 -8.07 10.68
CA ILE A 201 -19.79 -9.33 11.37
C ILE A 201 -18.96 -9.12 12.65
N GLY A 202 -18.74 -7.86 13.05
CA GLY A 202 -18.01 -7.53 14.27
C GLY A 202 -16.49 -7.45 14.11
N TRP A 203 -15.99 -7.33 12.89
CA TRP A 203 -14.59 -7.04 12.60
C TRP A 203 -14.45 -5.60 12.09
N PRO A 204 -14.22 -4.63 13.00
CA PRO A 204 -14.15 -3.23 12.63
C PRO A 204 -12.90 -2.95 11.77
N VAL A 205 -13.11 -2.35 10.60
CA VAL A 205 -12.07 -1.92 9.70
C VAL A 205 -12.34 -0.50 9.23
N GLU A 206 -11.27 0.27 9.04
CA GLU A 206 -11.36 1.60 8.44
C GLU A 206 -11.67 1.50 6.95
N CYS A 207 -12.43 2.47 6.45
CA CYS A 207 -12.73 2.58 5.02
C CYS A 207 -11.58 3.33 4.33
N PRO A 208 -10.75 2.68 3.50
CA PRO A 208 -9.63 3.35 2.86
C PRO A 208 -10.10 4.33 1.78
N LYS A 209 -9.45 5.49 1.69
CA LYS A 209 -9.71 6.50 0.67
C LYS A 209 -9.05 6.22 -0.67
N ALA A 210 -8.14 5.26 -0.73
CA ALA A 210 -7.41 4.88 -1.93
C ALA A 210 -6.82 3.47 -1.82
N SER A 211 -6.15 3.02 -2.87
CA SER A 211 -5.51 1.72 -2.99
C SER A 211 -6.50 0.57 -3.25
N MET A 212 -5.99 -0.60 -3.48
CA MET A 212 -6.77 -1.81 -3.71
C MET A 212 -6.71 -2.78 -2.52
N TYR A 213 -6.44 -2.24 -1.32
CA TYR A 213 -6.25 -3.04 -0.10
C TYR A 213 -7.08 -2.50 1.05
N ILE A 214 -7.43 -3.41 1.97
CA ILE A 214 -7.91 -3.09 3.30
C ILE A 214 -6.88 -3.63 4.29
N TRP A 215 -6.37 -2.76 5.15
CA TRP A 215 -5.44 -3.08 6.22
C TRP A 215 -6.25 -3.27 7.49
N ALA A 216 -6.49 -4.54 7.84
CA ALA A 216 -7.39 -4.92 8.90
C ALA A 216 -6.61 -5.34 10.15
N LYS A 217 -6.82 -4.64 11.25
CA LYS A 217 -6.28 -5.07 12.54
C LYS A 217 -6.90 -6.42 12.93
N ILE A 218 -6.08 -7.32 13.42
CA ILE A 218 -6.53 -8.63 13.88
C ILE A 218 -7.49 -8.42 15.07
N PRO A 219 -8.68 -9.08 15.09
CA PRO A 219 -9.60 -8.97 16.19
C PRO A 219 -8.94 -9.39 17.51
N GLU A 220 -9.23 -8.66 18.58
CA GLU A 220 -8.60 -8.82 19.90
C GLU A 220 -8.46 -10.27 20.38
N PRO A 221 -9.50 -11.14 20.26
CA PRO A 221 -9.40 -12.53 20.66
C PRO A 221 -8.33 -13.34 19.92
N TYR A 222 -7.92 -12.91 18.73
CA TYR A 222 -6.91 -13.59 17.92
C TYR A 222 -5.56 -12.88 17.89
N LEU A 223 -5.43 -11.72 18.52
CA LEU A 223 -4.22 -10.90 18.44
C LEU A 223 -2.96 -11.63 18.93
N HIS A 224 -3.13 -12.53 19.91
CA HIS A 224 -2.08 -13.38 20.46
C HIS A 224 -1.45 -14.35 19.44
N LEU A 225 -2.11 -14.61 18.31
CA LEU A 225 -1.61 -15.50 17.26
C LEU A 225 -0.56 -14.81 16.37
N GLY A 226 -0.58 -13.48 16.30
CA GLY A 226 0.15 -12.73 15.26
C GLY A 226 -0.47 -12.93 13.86
N SER A 227 0.04 -12.17 12.89
CA SER A 227 -0.56 -12.11 11.56
C SER A 227 -0.41 -13.41 10.75
N LEU A 228 0.69 -14.14 10.94
CA LEU A 228 0.95 -15.36 10.17
C LEU A 228 -0.01 -16.48 10.57
N GLU A 229 -0.11 -16.80 11.86
CA GLU A 229 -0.98 -17.88 12.34
C GLU A 229 -2.46 -17.51 12.16
N PHE A 230 -2.82 -16.23 12.35
CA PHE A 230 -4.18 -15.78 12.08
C PHE A 230 -4.54 -15.91 10.59
N SER A 231 -3.61 -15.61 9.67
CA SER A 231 -3.82 -15.81 8.23
C SER A 231 -4.00 -17.29 7.87
N LYS A 232 -3.23 -18.18 8.47
CA LYS A 232 -3.42 -19.64 8.30
C LYS A 232 -4.79 -20.08 8.79
N ARG A 233 -5.21 -19.61 9.95
CA ARG A 233 -6.53 -19.92 10.51
C ARG A 233 -7.67 -19.43 9.62
N LEU A 234 -7.59 -18.21 9.08
CA LEU A 234 -8.55 -17.72 8.09
C LEU A 234 -8.62 -18.61 6.85
N LEU A 235 -7.47 -19.08 6.38
CA LEU A 235 -7.41 -19.98 5.24
C LEU A 235 -8.05 -21.34 5.54
N GLU A 236 -7.75 -21.92 6.69
CA GLU A 236 -8.21 -23.25 7.08
C GLU A 236 -9.69 -23.28 7.49
N ASP A 237 -10.14 -22.33 8.30
CA ASP A 237 -11.50 -22.33 8.85
C ASP A 237 -12.49 -21.55 7.98
N ALA A 238 -12.10 -20.38 7.44
CA ALA A 238 -12.96 -19.51 6.64
C ALA A 238 -12.79 -19.67 5.12
N LYS A 239 -11.76 -20.37 4.66
CA LYS A 239 -11.36 -20.51 3.23
C LYS A 239 -11.05 -19.14 2.60
N VAL A 240 -10.45 -18.25 3.38
CA VAL A 240 -10.09 -16.89 2.98
C VAL A 240 -8.57 -16.71 3.08
N ALA A 241 -7.95 -16.42 1.95
CA ALA A 241 -6.53 -16.10 1.89
C ALA A 241 -6.33 -14.59 2.04
N VAL A 242 -5.52 -14.19 3.01
CA VAL A 242 -5.07 -12.82 3.25
C VAL A 242 -3.55 -12.76 3.31
N SER A 243 -2.97 -11.58 3.14
CA SER A 243 -1.52 -11.42 3.35
C SER A 243 -1.25 -11.13 4.83
N PRO A 244 -0.40 -11.92 5.51
CA PRO A 244 0.00 -11.62 6.89
C PRO A 244 0.79 -10.32 6.94
N GLY A 245 0.49 -9.48 7.93
CA GLY A 245 1.09 -8.15 8.04
C GLY A 245 2.57 -8.15 8.35
N ILE A 246 3.08 -9.18 9.04
CA ILE A 246 4.53 -9.36 9.28
C ILE A 246 5.33 -9.40 7.96
N GLY A 247 4.74 -9.84 6.86
CA GLY A 247 5.36 -9.84 5.54
C GLY A 247 5.64 -8.45 4.98
N PHE A 248 5.14 -7.39 5.62
CA PHE A 248 5.37 -5.99 5.26
C PHE A 248 6.28 -5.26 6.27
N GLY A 249 6.72 -5.93 7.32
CA GLY A 249 7.56 -5.41 8.38
C GLY A 249 7.00 -5.71 9.77
N GLU A 250 7.86 -5.60 10.78
CA GLU A 250 7.55 -6.00 12.16
C GLU A 250 6.34 -5.27 12.76
N TYR A 251 6.15 -4.00 12.41
CA TYR A 251 5.01 -3.21 12.89
C TYR A 251 3.69 -3.53 12.17
N GLY A 252 3.69 -4.52 11.28
CA GLY A 252 2.48 -5.03 10.64
C GLY A 252 1.92 -6.30 11.28
N ASP A 253 2.59 -6.90 12.28
CA ASP A 253 2.23 -8.24 12.79
C ASP A 253 0.89 -8.31 13.53
N ASP A 254 0.30 -7.19 13.87
CA ASP A 254 -1.05 -7.10 14.43
C ASP A 254 -2.17 -6.87 13.39
N HIS A 255 -1.83 -6.97 12.09
CA HIS A 255 -2.75 -6.74 10.98
C HIS A 255 -2.67 -7.84 9.91
N VAL A 256 -3.72 -7.91 9.09
CA VAL A 256 -3.74 -8.65 7.83
C VAL A 256 -4.19 -7.73 6.69
N ARG A 257 -3.71 -8.00 5.47
CA ARG A 257 -4.10 -7.24 4.29
C ARG A 257 -5.05 -8.04 3.41
N PHE A 258 -6.26 -7.51 3.22
CA PHE A 258 -7.17 -7.96 2.17
C PHE A 258 -6.87 -7.27 0.85
N ALA A 259 -6.99 -8.00 -0.27
CA ALA A 259 -6.91 -7.44 -1.61
C ALA A 259 -8.31 -7.42 -2.25
N LEU A 260 -8.69 -6.28 -2.84
CA LEU A 260 -10.00 -6.06 -3.48
C LEU A 260 -10.04 -6.60 -4.93
N ILE A 261 -9.31 -7.68 -5.20
CA ILE A 261 -9.15 -8.23 -6.55
C ILE A 261 -10.30 -9.16 -6.96
N GLU A 262 -11.00 -9.71 -5.98
CA GLU A 262 -12.09 -10.66 -6.22
C GLU A 262 -13.41 -9.95 -6.56
N ASN A 263 -14.30 -10.65 -7.27
CA ASN A 263 -15.63 -10.15 -7.57
C ASN A 263 -16.52 -10.13 -6.32
N GLU A 264 -17.63 -9.42 -6.41
CA GLU A 264 -18.57 -9.25 -5.29
C GLU A 264 -19.15 -10.57 -4.76
N TYR A 265 -19.34 -11.55 -5.63
CA TYR A 265 -19.84 -12.86 -5.23
C TYR A 265 -18.82 -13.59 -4.32
N ARG A 266 -17.56 -13.62 -4.74
CA ARG A 266 -16.46 -14.20 -3.94
C ARG A 266 -16.24 -13.42 -2.64
N THR A 267 -16.38 -12.11 -2.66
CA THR A 267 -16.31 -11.28 -1.46
C THR A 267 -17.40 -11.65 -0.46
N ARG A 268 -18.66 -11.84 -0.91
CA ARG A 268 -19.74 -12.31 -0.03
C ARG A 268 -19.49 -13.72 0.51
N GLN A 269 -18.92 -14.61 -0.29
CA GLN A 269 -18.52 -15.94 0.15
C GLN A 269 -17.45 -15.87 1.25
N ALA A 270 -16.44 -15.01 1.09
CA ALA A 270 -15.40 -14.78 2.09
C ALA A 270 -15.98 -14.26 3.41
N LEU A 271 -16.84 -13.24 3.34
CA LEU A 271 -17.56 -12.71 4.51
C LEU A 271 -18.39 -13.77 5.22
N HIS A 272 -19.06 -14.64 4.47
CA HIS A 272 -19.80 -15.75 5.05
C HIS A 272 -18.89 -16.73 5.79
N GLY A 273 -17.74 -17.11 5.20
CA GLY A 273 -16.76 -17.98 5.83
C GLY A 273 -16.20 -17.41 7.14
N ILE A 274 -15.81 -16.12 7.12
CA ILE A 274 -15.33 -15.44 8.32
C ILE A 274 -16.41 -15.39 9.40
N LYS A 275 -17.65 -15.06 9.03
CA LYS A 275 -18.79 -15.07 9.96
C LYS A 275 -19.01 -16.44 10.61
N GLN A 276 -18.89 -17.52 9.86
CA GLN A 276 -19.03 -18.89 10.41
C GLN A 276 -17.88 -19.22 11.38
N MET A 277 -16.63 -18.83 11.04
CA MET A 277 -15.49 -18.99 11.94
C MET A 277 -15.72 -18.26 13.25
N PHE A 278 -16.12 -16.99 13.21
CA PHE A 278 -16.40 -16.20 14.42
C PHE A 278 -17.54 -16.75 15.26
N ARG A 279 -18.58 -17.31 14.64
CA ARG A 279 -19.67 -18.01 15.37
C ARG A 279 -19.17 -19.25 16.06
N LYS A 280 -18.37 -20.09 15.38
CA LYS A 280 -17.78 -21.31 15.94
C LYS A 280 -16.92 -21.00 17.17
N ASP A 281 -16.23 -19.85 17.14
CA ASP A 281 -15.37 -19.39 18.24
C ASP A 281 -16.13 -18.60 19.32
N GLY A 282 -17.46 -18.47 19.20
CA GLY A 282 -18.30 -17.78 20.19
C GLY A 282 -18.17 -16.26 20.21
N LEU A 283 -17.59 -15.66 19.16
CA LEU A 283 -17.40 -14.21 19.07
C LEU A 283 -18.65 -13.47 18.54
N ILE A 284 -19.55 -14.19 17.91
CA ILE A 284 -20.82 -13.67 17.41
C ILE A 284 -21.93 -14.49 18.05
N ASP A 285 -22.84 -13.84 18.79
CA ASP A 285 -24.05 -14.47 19.29
C ASP A 285 -24.84 -15.04 18.08
N PRO A 286 -25.09 -16.37 18.04
CA PRO A 286 -25.86 -16.99 16.97
C PRO A 286 -27.24 -16.34 16.77
N ASP A 287 -27.82 -15.79 17.84
CA ASP A 287 -29.16 -15.21 17.86
C ASP A 287 -29.20 -13.71 17.55
N ALA A 288 -28.05 -13.02 17.55
CA ALA A 288 -27.98 -11.57 17.30
C ALA A 288 -28.55 -11.14 15.93
N PHE A 289 -28.64 -12.06 14.98
CA PHE A 289 -29.14 -11.83 13.63
C PHE A 289 -30.46 -12.56 13.31
N ASN A 290 -31.12 -13.15 14.31
CA ASN A 290 -32.46 -13.74 14.09
C ASN A 290 -33.53 -12.67 14.38
N PRO A 291 -34.24 -12.14 13.33
CA PRO A 291 -35.23 -11.09 13.52
C PRO A 291 -36.40 -11.49 14.41
N GLN A 292 -36.66 -12.81 14.52
CA GLN A 292 -37.76 -13.32 15.34
C GLN A 292 -37.43 -13.34 16.84
N LEU A 293 -36.16 -13.56 17.19
CA LEU A 293 -35.71 -13.56 18.60
C LEU A 293 -35.45 -12.12 19.13
N LYS A 294 -35.21 -11.15 18.27
CA LYS A 294 -35.15 -9.73 18.69
C LYS A 294 -36.51 -9.21 19.19
N LYS A 295 -37.60 -9.69 18.62
CA LYS A 295 -38.97 -9.31 19.09
C LYS A 295 -39.29 -9.92 20.43
N ALA A 296 -38.86 -11.15 20.70
CA ALA A 296 -39.13 -11.86 21.97
C ALA A 296 -38.28 -11.37 23.17
N LYS A 297 -37.18 -10.64 22.94
CA LYS A 297 -36.35 -10.04 24.03
C LYS A 297 -36.73 -8.57 24.32
N ALA A 298 -37.65 -8.01 23.55
CA ALA A 298 -38.15 -6.62 23.68
C ALA A 298 -39.56 -6.56 24.30
N GLU A 299 -40.20 -7.70 24.52
CA GLU A 299 -41.40 -7.90 25.33
C GLU A 299 -41.03 -8.48 26.73
#